data_d7d9a65d8df6dc098af70c56a00fbbaf
#
_entry.id   d7d9a65d8df6dc098af70c56a00fbbaf
#
_cell.length_a   1.000
_cell.length_b   1.000
_cell.length_c   1.000
_cell.angle_alpha   90.00
_cell.angle_beta   90.00
_cell.angle_gamma   90.00
#
_symmetry.space_group_name_H-M   'P 1'
#
loop_
_entity.id
_entity.type
_entity.pdbx_description
1 polymer ?
#
loop_
_entity_poly.entity_id
_entity_poly.type
_entity_poly.pdbx_seq_one_letter_code
_entity_poly.pdbx_strand_id
1 'polypeptide(L)'
;WTMAIDAANSHFVAGVDTTVFTGGVFDGPPPFGEIPLQEYGRLIEIDPDKKFYQEIRNLYGLSLNDFVNIEGVGIDKNLSLDLFSASELINWRQLNLDYYGYDYLGNAISGVTFDDFFTATDDAGRRTFPVAPLQPVYFAGYIQDKFTYEDIILRVGVRADYFDANTKVLRDPYSLYRIETADEFSRRRDVQIPGSVDPEAAVYITGDDRDNDGIKAFRMGDDWFAPDGTKTDPRLIFGTDPVSPSYSFSDAENNIQSREFKTDNSFIDYNPSFKLTPRISLSFPISEEAGFFAHYDQLVQRPTSNTEFTALDYFFFEDIARLNPGGGAANNPNLRPETTIDYEVGFQQKLTNSSAIKLSMYYKENRDLIQTRYLLNVPIVNNYLTFDNIDFGTVKGFTASYDLRRTGNLELSASYTLQYAEGTGSSANSGLSSRNGEVRVLVPLSFDERHRIVGNVDYRYASGDKYNGPTVQGLDLLANTGLNLQIAAVSGRPYTRASNISTPFSSAGFTGDINGARYPWNFNIDARLDRNFFLKTSKEATRGLNLNVYLRVSNLLDTRNIIGVYRVTGSPEDDGYLSSQFGQDALADVAN
;
A
#
# COMPACT_ATOMS: atom_id res chain seq x y z
N TRP A 1 -5.34 7.72 34.06
CA TRP A 1 -5.22 8.62 35.22
C TRP A 1 -4.31 8.03 36.30
N THR A 2 -4.55 6.84 36.75
CA THR A 2 -3.74 6.16 37.81
C THR A 2 -2.26 6.16 37.44
N MET A 3 -1.91 5.70 36.23
CA MET A 3 -0.51 5.67 35.76
C MET A 3 0.11 7.07 35.67
N ALA A 4 -0.64 8.06 35.23
CA ALA A 4 -0.15 9.45 35.15
C ALA A 4 0.08 10.06 36.56
N ILE A 5 -0.81 9.78 37.50
CA ILE A 5 -0.67 10.21 38.88
C ILE A 5 0.50 9.50 39.57
N ASP A 6 0.66 8.18 39.35
CA ASP A 6 1.81 7.42 39.88
C ASP A 6 3.13 7.98 39.32
N ALA A 7 3.16 8.28 38.03
CA ALA A 7 4.32 8.93 37.41
C ALA A 7 4.58 10.31 38.04
N ALA A 8 3.54 11.13 38.24
CA ALA A 8 3.65 12.44 38.89
C ALA A 8 4.13 12.35 40.34
N ASN A 9 3.72 11.29 41.08
CA ASN A 9 4.17 11.07 42.44
C ASN A 9 5.62 10.56 42.55
N SER A 10 6.14 9.94 41.47
CA SER A 10 7.51 9.41 41.43
C SER A 10 8.56 10.45 41.04
N HIS A 11 8.14 11.70 40.80
CA HIS A 11 9.01 12.77 40.35
C HIS A 11 9.18 13.86 41.42
N PHE A 12 10.39 14.41 41.49
CA PHE A 12 10.70 15.63 42.28
C PHE A 12 10.84 16.83 41.34
N VAL A 13 10.42 18.00 41.76
CA VAL A 13 10.54 19.24 40.97
C VAL A 13 11.98 19.76 41.05
N ALA A 14 12.57 20.09 39.91
CA ALA A 14 13.90 20.69 39.85
C ALA A 14 13.94 22.05 40.59
N GLY A 15 15.00 22.29 41.39
CA GLY A 15 15.15 23.46 42.23
C GLY A 15 14.75 23.28 43.70
N VAL A 16 14.19 22.17 44.07
CA VAL A 16 14.10 21.76 45.47
C VAL A 16 15.38 21.05 45.84
N ASP A 17 16.00 21.45 46.97
CA ASP A 17 17.25 20.91 47.47
C ASP A 17 17.07 19.41 47.65
N THR A 18 17.65 18.59 46.77
CA THR A 18 17.65 17.15 46.89
C THR A 18 18.66 16.78 47.93
N THR A 19 18.27 16.79 49.20
CA THR A 19 19.03 16.13 50.23
C THR A 19 19.03 14.67 49.94
N VAL A 20 20.18 14.14 49.60
CA VAL A 20 20.42 12.69 49.53
C VAL A 20 20.17 12.14 50.93
N PHE A 21 19.04 11.52 51.12
CA PHE A 21 18.78 10.78 52.35
C PHE A 21 19.68 9.54 52.39
N THR A 22 20.82 9.66 53.02
CA THR A 22 21.63 8.53 53.46
C THR A 22 21.12 8.12 54.83
N GLY A 23 20.04 7.40 54.93
CA GLY A 23 19.45 7.14 56.25
C GLY A 23 18.68 5.87 56.40
N GLY A 24 18.98 4.85 55.64
CA GLY A 24 18.41 3.53 55.82
C GLY A 24 19.36 2.43 55.37
N VAL A 25 19.39 1.35 56.07
CA VAL A 25 20.10 0.13 55.68
C VAL A 25 19.06 -0.93 55.35
N PHE A 26 19.07 -1.44 54.16
CA PHE A 26 18.25 -2.60 53.82
C PHE A 26 18.99 -3.84 54.28
N ASP A 27 18.43 -4.52 55.29
CA ASP A 27 18.93 -5.79 55.79
C ASP A 27 18.31 -6.93 54.97
N GLY A 28 19.00 -7.33 53.89
CA GLY A 28 18.54 -8.38 52.99
C GLY A 28 19.11 -9.74 53.35
N PRO A 29 18.38 -10.85 53.03
CA PRO A 29 18.92 -12.19 53.22
C PRO A 29 20.19 -12.43 52.43
N PRO A 30 21.13 -13.28 52.89
CA PRO A 30 22.33 -13.59 52.12
C PRO A 30 22.00 -14.02 50.69
N PRO A 31 22.73 -13.55 49.69
CA PRO A 31 24.11 -13.02 49.73
C PRO A 31 24.21 -11.48 49.79
N PHE A 32 23.12 -10.74 50.01
CA PHE A 32 23.09 -9.29 49.79
C PHE A 32 23.56 -8.46 50.99
N GLY A 33 23.49 -8.96 52.21
CA GLY A 33 23.94 -8.23 53.40
C GLY A 33 23.28 -6.83 53.55
N GLU A 34 23.88 -5.97 54.34
CA GLU A 34 23.46 -4.57 54.51
C GLU A 34 23.80 -3.77 53.26
N ILE A 35 22.77 -3.32 52.51
CA ILE A 35 22.91 -2.42 51.37
C ILE A 35 22.44 -1.03 51.83
N PRO A 36 23.29 0.02 51.74
CA PRO A 36 22.83 1.36 52.03
C PRO A 36 21.74 1.75 51.01
N LEU A 37 20.55 2.10 51.53
CA LEU A 37 19.47 2.67 50.72
C LEU A 37 19.91 4.07 50.28
N GLN A 38 20.30 4.17 49.02
CA GLN A 38 20.43 5.46 48.34
C GLN A 38 19.06 5.81 47.76
N GLU A 39 18.32 6.69 48.41
CA GLU A 39 17.22 7.37 47.75
C GLU A 39 17.81 8.36 46.73
N TYR A 40 17.76 7.98 45.49
CA TYR A 40 18.04 8.91 44.38
C TYR A 40 16.86 9.85 44.24
N GLY A 41 17.01 11.09 44.73
CA GLY A 41 16.14 12.17 44.31
C GLY A 41 16.20 12.27 42.78
N ARG A 42 15.12 11.97 42.09
CA ARG A 42 15.02 12.24 40.64
C ARG A 42 14.92 13.75 40.45
N LEU A 43 15.97 14.35 39.92
CA LEU A 43 15.85 15.64 39.27
C LEU A 43 14.85 15.46 38.11
N ILE A 44 13.69 16.10 38.20
CA ILE A 44 12.92 16.37 37.00
C ILE A 44 13.65 17.50 36.30
N GLU A 45 14.24 17.19 35.18
CA GLU A 45 14.47 18.19 34.17
C GLU A 45 13.11 18.81 33.88
N ILE A 46 12.95 20.12 34.12
CA ILE A 46 11.68 20.80 33.84
C ILE A 46 11.56 20.84 32.33
N ASP A 47 10.90 19.83 31.78
CA ASP A 47 10.47 19.89 30.40
C ASP A 47 9.40 21.01 30.30
N PRO A 48 9.71 22.11 29.63
CA PRO A 48 8.80 23.24 29.56
C PRO A 48 7.49 22.90 28.84
N ASP A 49 7.45 21.76 28.12
CA ASP A 49 6.26 21.30 27.41
C ASP A 49 5.33 20.46 28.30
N LYS A 50 5.68 20.15 29.58
CA LYS A 50 4.86 19.36 30.50
C LYS A 50 4.15 20.20 31.55
N LYS A 51 2.92 19.86 31.90
CA LYS A 51 2.15 20.57 32.92
C LYS A 51 1.38 19.68 33.91
N PHE A 52 1.12 18.42 33.59
CA PHE A 52 0.25 17.54 34.41
C PHE A 52 0.68 17.48 35.86
N TYR A 53 1.98 17.45 36.11
CA TYR A 53 2.55 17.41 37.45
C TYR A 53 2.06 18.58 38.32
N GLN A 54 2.03 19.80 37.79
CA GLN A 54 1.54 20.99 38.48
C GLN A 54 0.01 21.03 38.53
N GLU A 55 -0.64 20.80 37.39
CA GLU A 55 -2.09 20.95 37.26
C GLU A 55 -2.86 19.99 38.15
N ILE A 56 -2.41 18.73 38.29
CA ILE A 56 -3.07 17.78 39.18
C ILE A 56 -2.96 18.20 40.66
N ARG A 57 -1.83 18.80 41.08
CA ARG A 57 -1.67 19.31 42.43
C ARG A 57 -2.48 20.58 42.66
N ASN A 58 -2.52 21.49 41.70
CA ASN A 58 -3.36 22.67 41.74
C ASN A 58 -4.84 22.31 41.89
N LEU A 59 -5.30 21.30 41.14
CA LEU A 59 -6.68 20.82 41.21
C LEU A 59 -7.07 20.33 42.64
N TYR A 60 -6.13 19.75 43.34
CA TYR A 60 -6.34 19.24 44.72
C TYR A 60 -5.90 20.23 45.82
N GLY A 61 -5.39 21.40 45.48
CA GLY A 61 -4.89 22.40 46.41
C GLY A 61 -3.66 21.92 47.20
N LEU A 62 -2.82 21.09 46.55
CA LEU A 62 -1.61 20.52 47.11
C LEU A 62 -0.39 21.37 46.71
N SER A 63 0.67 21.33 47.53
CA SER A 63 1.96 21.89 47.16
C SER A 63 2.67 21.04 46.12
N LEU A 64 3.65 21.57 45.41
CA LEU A 64 4.37 20.87 44.35
C LEU A 64 5.04 19.57 44.80
N ASN A 65 5.42 19.47 46.08
CA ASN A 65 6.06 18.29 46.66
C ASN A 65 5.09 17.33 47.35
N ASP A 66 3.80 17.68 47.46
CA ASP A 66 2.84 16.85 48.13
C ASP A 66 2.47 15.62 47.27
N PHE A 67 2.25 14.52 47.95
CA PHE A 67 1.78 13.28 47.32
C PHE A 67 0.31 13.39 46.93
N VAL A 68 -0.01 13.06 45.70
CA VAL A 68 -1.39 12.97 45.21
C VAL A 68 -1.93 11.58 45.56
N ASN A 69 -2.84 11.52 46.52
CA ASN A 69 -3.43 10.22 46.94
C ASN A 69 -4.48 9.76 45.93
N ILE A 70 -4.19 8.68 45.22
CA ILE A 70 -5.08 8.10 44.18
C ILE A 70 -6.39 7.56 44.82
N GLU A 71 -6.34 6.97 46.01
CA GLU A 71 -7.52 6.44 46.70
C GLU A 71 -8.47 7.55 47.16
N GLY A 72 -7.94 8.74 47.43
CA GLY A 72 -8.71 9.95 47.76
C GLY A 72 -9.21 10.75 46.56
N VAL A 73 -8.72 10.44 45.36
CA VAL A 73 -9.17 11.04 44.11
C VAL A 73 -10.46 10.36 43.68
N GLY A 74 -11.57 10.79 44.28
CA GLY A 74 -12.89 10.36 43.80
C GLY A 74 -13.06 10.74 42.32
N ILE A 75 -13.64 9.81 41.57
CA ILE A 75 -13.99 9.97 40.15
C ILE A 75 -14.87 11.23 39.88
N ASP A 76 -15.37 11.84 40.95
CA ASP A 76 -16.27 12.99 40.95
C ASP A 76 -15.61 14.36 40.74
N LYS A 77 -14.28 14.44 40.68
CA LYS A 77 -13.61 15.69 40.40
C LYS A 77 -13.26 15.74 38.92
N ASN A 78 -13.51 16.88 38.30
CA ASN A 78 -13.35 17.22 36.88
C ASN A 78 -11.96 16.91 36.32
N LEU A 79 -11.59 15.63 36.28
CA LEU A 79 -10.40 15.15 35.59
C LEU A 79 -10.68 15.24 34.09
N SER A 80 -10.05 16.22 33.42
CA SER A 80 -10.15 16.42 31.99
C SER A 80 -8.79 16.35 31.32
N LEU A 81 -8.77 16.18 30.00
CA LEU A 81 -7.53 16.19 29.24
C LEU A 81 -6.81 17.53 29.29
N ASP A 82 -7.49 18.61 29.71
CA ASP A 82 -6.90 19.93 29.91
C ASP A 82 -5.81 19.97 30.97
N LEU A 83 -5.76 18.96 31.86
CA LEU A 83 -4.67 18.83 32.84
C LEU A 83 -3.34 18.46 32.20
N PHE A 84 -3.36 17.88 31.00
CA PHE A 84 -2.17 17.48 30.25
C PHE A 84 -1.81 18.55 29.22
N SER A 85 -0.53 18.61 28.91
CA SER A 85 -0.07 19.27 27.68
C SER A 85 -0.16 18.30 26.50
N ALA A 86 -0.03 18.82 25.30
CA ALA A 86 0.06 18.01 24.09
C ALA A 86 1.25 17.03 24.16
N SER A 87 2.42 17.50 24.63
CA SER A 87 3.63 16.68 24.79
C SER A 87 3.42 15.45 25.69
N GLU A 88 2.60 15.59 26.73
CA GLU A 88 2.32 14.49 27.66
C GLU A 88 1.33 13.46 27.11
N LEU A 89 0.51 13.86 26.12
CA LEU A 89 -0.45 13.01 25.42
C LEU A 89 0.12 12.38 24.16
N ILE A 90 1.20 12.92 23.60
CA ILE A 90 1.98 12.32 22.54
C ILE A 90 2.93 11.29 23.16
N ASN A 91 2.48 10.06 23.25
CA ASN A 91 3.33 8.98 23.73
C ASN A 91 3.44 7.89 22.67
N TRP A 92 4.67 7.54 22.27
CA TRP A 92 4.97 6.36 21.47
C TRP A 92 4.16 6.23 20.18
N ARG A 93 3.98 7.31 19.39
CA ARG A 93 3.15 7.32 18.18
C ARG A 93 1.65 7.09 18.45
N GLN A 94 1.25 7.01 19.69
CA GLN A 94 -0.17 6.98 20.07
C GLN A 94 -0.55 8.37 20.59
N LEU A 95 -1.02 9.22 19.69
CA LEU A 95 -1.91 10.29 20.11
C LEU A 95 -3.21 9.62 20.54
N ASN A 96 -3.66 9.89 21.76
CA ASN A 96 -5.00 9.50 22.17
C ASN A 96 -6.08 10.15 21.29
N LEU A 97 -5.70 11.14 20.49
CA LEU A 97 -6.51 11.85 19.50
C LEU A 97 -5.68 12.01 18.21
N ASP A 98 -5.70 10.99 17.38
CA ASP A 98 -5.02 10.95 16.09
C ASP A 98 -5.96 11.34 14.95
N TYR A 99 -6.54 12.55 15.04
CA TYR A 99 -7.43 13.08 14.02
C TYR A 99 -6.85 14.33 13.37
N TYR A 100 -6.65 14.28 12.08
CA TYR A 100 -6.24 15.44 11.28
C TYR A 100 -7.28 16.56 11.38
N GLY A 101 -6.81 17.78 11.59
CA GLY A 101 -7.68 18.94 11.71
C GLY A 101 -8.31 19.13 13.08
N TYR A 102 -7.80 18.43 14.11
CA TYR A 102 -8.18 18.62 15.50
C TYR A 102 -6.94 18.80 16.38
N ASP A 103 -7.09 19.57 17.47
CA ASP A 103 -6.06 19.66 18.50
C ASP A 103 -6.08 18.44 19.43
N TYR A 104 -5.11 18.39 20.35
CA TYR A 104 -4.99 17.27 21.32
C TYR A 104 -6.16 17.20 22.33
N LEU A 105 -7.02 18.19 22.39
CA LEU A 105 -8.24 18.23 23.20
C LEU A 105 -9.50 17.85 22.39
N GLY A 106 -9.38 17.64 21.08
CA GLY A 106 -10.50 17.32 20.19
C GLY A 106 -11.25 18.53 19.66
N ASN A 107 -10.72 19.74 19.78
CA ASN A 107 -11.29 20.93 19.16
C ASN A 107 -10.85 21.03 17.71
N ALA A 108 -11.78 21.39 16.82
CA ALA A 108 -11.47 21.57 15.40
C ALA A 108 -10.50 22.74 15.21
N ILE A 109 -9.42 22.49 14.46
CA ILE A 109 -8.42 23.49 14.07
C ILE A 109 -8.43 23.71 12.56
N SER A 110 -8.12 24.91 12.11
CA SER A 110 -8.07 25.28 10.69
C SER A 110 -6.85 26.14 10.40
N GLY A 111 -6.37 26.09 9.15
CA GLY A 111 -5.20 26.87 8.74
C GLY A 111 -3.87 26.36 9.29
N VAL A 112 -3.85 25.14 9.83
CA VAL A 112 -2.65 24.49 10.36
C VAL A 112 -1.85 23.90 9.19
N THR A 113 -0.55 24.15 9.18
CA THR A 113 0.42 23.65 8.22
C THR A 113 1.27 22.52 8.82
N PHE A 114 2.04 21.84 7.98
CA PHE A 114 3.01 20.83 8.43
C PHE A 114 4.02 21.41 9.46
N ASP A 115 4.46 22.64 9.24
CA ASP A 115 5.49 23.30 10.07
C ASP A 115 4.95 23.67 11.45
N ASP A 116 3.65 23.93 11.57
CA ASP A 116 3.01 24.28 12.85
C ASP A 116 3.11 23.14 13.87
N PHE A 117 3.22 21.88 13.42
CA PHE A 117 3.45 20.76 14.32
C PHE A 117 4.71 20.95 15.19
N PHE A 118 5.75 21.55 14.63
CA PHE A 118 7.03 21.74 15.31
C PHE A 118 7.12 23.10 16.04
N THR A 119 6.36 24.09 15.60
CA THR A 119 6.54 25.50 16.00
C THR A 119 5.38 26.07 16.81
N ALA A 120 4.16 25.54 16.67
CA ALA A 120 2.99 26.07 17.36
C ALA A 120 3.05 25.88 18.87
N THR A 121 2.73 26.97 19.61
CA THR A 121 2.72 26.97 21.08
C THR A 121 1.41 27.51 21.61
N ASP A 122 1.08 27.15 22.86
CA ASP A 122 0.00 27.75 23.64
C ASP A 122 0.45 29.10 24.28
N ASP A 123 -0.47 29.75 25.00
CA ASP A 123 -0.22 31.01 25.67
C ASP A 123 0.90 30.95 26.73
N ALA A 124 1.20 29.76 27.22
CA ALA A 124 2.30 29.53 28.16
C ALA A 124 3.63 29.15 27.45
N GLY A 125 3.65 29.15 26.11
CA GLY A 125 4.82 28.82 25.31
C GLY A 125 5.11 27.33 25.21
N ARG A 126 4.15 26.44 25.54
CA ARG A 126 4.27 24.97 25.39
C ARG A 126 3.86 24.55 24.00
N ARG A 127 4.62 23.63 23.39
CA ARG A 127 4.28 23.10 22.06
C ARG A 127 2.94 22.36 22.08
N THR A 128 2.12 22.62 21.07
CA THR A 128 0.77 22.05 20.95
C THR A 128 0.67 20.90 19.95
N PHE A 129 1.70 20.70 19.12
CA PHE A 129 1.82 19.61 18.14
C PHE A 129 0.55 19.40 17.28
N PRO A 130 -0.01 20.43 16.66
CA PRO A 130 -1.19 20.27 15.85
C PRO A 130 -0.86 19.49 14.57
N VAL A 131 -1.65 18.47 14.26
CA VAL A 131 -1.47 17.68 13.02
C VAL A 131 -2.30 18.31 11.91
N ALA A 132 -1.63 18.77 10.86
CA ALA A 132 -2.29 19.38 9.70
C ALA A 132 -3.16 18.36 8.96
N PRO A 133 -4.36 18.75 8.49
CA PRO A 133 -5.19 17.88 7.66
C PRO A 133 -4.52 17.64 6.30
N LEU A 134 -4.61 16.40 5.80
CA LEU A 134 -4.15 16.08 4.46
C LEU A 134 -5.10 16.68 3.44
N GLN A 135 -4.59 17.50 2.54
CA GLN A 135 -5.36 18.24 1.54
C GLN A 135 -4.77 18.10 0.13
N PRO A 136 -4.68 16.88 -0.42
CA PRO A 136 -4.12 16.70 -1.74
C PRO A 136 -4.97 17.41 -2.80
N VAL A 137 -4.31 18.01 -3.78
CA VAL A 137 -4.94 18.72 -4.89
C VAL A 137 -4.86 17.85 -6.14
N TYR A 138 -5.99 17.62 -6.77
CA TYR A 138 -6.06 16.93 -8.04
C TYR A 138 -7.04 17.63 -8.96
N PHE A 139 -6.61 17.92 -10.17
CA PHE A 139 -7.51 18.33 -11.23
C PHE A 139 -7.07 17.74 -12.58
N ALA A 140 -8.04 17.56 -13.47
CA ALA A 140 -7.78 17.08 -14.81
C ALA A 140 -8.74 17.72 -15.79
N GLY A 141 -8.25 17.95 -17.01
CA GLY A 141 -9.03 18.43 -18.13
C GLY A 141 -8.66 17.70 -19.40
N TYR A 142 -9.58 17.60 -20.33
CA TYR A 142 -9.28 17.00 -21.63
C TYR A 142 -9.93 17.75 -22.77
N ILE A 143 -9.32 17.66 -23.94
CA ILE A 143 -9.87 18.08 -25.22
C ILE A 143 -9.75 16.91 -26.19
N GLN A 144 -10.80 16.66 -26.95
CA GLN A 144 -10.83 15.61 -27.95
C GLN A 144 -11.62 16.09 -29.16
N ASP A 145 -11.11 15.78 -30.32
CA ASP A 145 -11.81 16.02 -31.61
C ASP A 145 -12.05 14.70 -32.34
N LYS A 146 -13.11 14.69 -33.14
CA LYS A 146 -13.49 13.57 -34.00
C LYS A 146 -13.51 14.01 -35.44
N PHE A 147 -12.57 13.52 -36.18
CA PHE A 147 -12.50 13.73 -37.64
C PHE A 147 -13.19 12.57 -38.35
N THR A 148 -14.00 12.89 -39.33
CA THR A 148 -14.57 11.89 -40.23
C THR A 148 -14.19 12.31 -41.65
N TYR A 149 -13.42 11.46 -42.29
CA TYR A 149 -13.01 11.65 -43.69
C TYR A 149 -13.39 10.40 -44.46
N GLU A 150 -14.34 10.57 -45.41
CA GLU A 150 -15.01 9.43 -46.04
C GLU A 150 -15.53 8.45 -44.96
N ASP A 151 -15.02 7.23 -44.96
CA ASP A 151 -15.42 6.18 -44.01
C ASP A 151 -14.47 6.06 -42.82
N ILE A 152 -13.37 6.83 -42.79
CA ILE A 152 -12.40 6.81 -41.71
C ILE A 152 -12.89 7.70 -40.58
N ILE A 153 -12.94 7.15 -39.37
CA ILE A 153 -13.21 7.89 -38.14
C ILE A 153 -11.93 7.93 -37.31
N LEU A 154 -11.36 9.13 -37.17
CA LEU A 154 -10.20 9.38 -36.31
C LEU A 154 -10.63 10.24 -35.12
N ARG A 155 -10.31 9.80 -33.91
CA ARG A 155 -10.43 10.62 -32.72
C ARG A 155 -9.04 10.87 -32.17
N VAL A 156 -8.74 12.14 -31.94
CA VAL A 156 -7.49 12.59 -31.35
C VAL A 156 -7.81 13.45 -30.15
N GLY A 157 -7.20 13.17 -29.04
CA GLY A 157 -7.40 13.92 -27.81
C GLY A 157 -6.13 13.98 -26.97
N VAL A 158 -6.12 14.92 -26.07
CA VAL A 158 -5.11 15.03 -25.02
C VAL A 158 -5.81 15.32 -23.71
N ARG A 159 -5.33 14.67 -22.66
CA ARG A 159 -5.76 14.94 -21.29
C ARG A 159 -4.56 15.48 -20.51
N ALA A 160 -4.79 16.50 -19.70
CA ALA A 160 -3.85 17.05 -18.75
C ALA A 160 -4.29 16.64 -17.34
N ASP A 161 -3.39 16.04 -16.58
CA ASP A 161 -3.60 15.63 -15.19
C ASP A 161 -2.58 16.35 -14.31
N TYR A 162 -3.05 16.99 -13.24
CA TYR A 162 -2.25 17.61 -12.20
C TYR A 162 -2.52 16.94 -10.88
N PHE A 163 -1.47 16.55 -10.19
CA PHE A 163 -1.54 16.00 -8.85
C PHE A 163 -0.47 16.62 -7.96
N ASP A 164 -0.90 17.08 -6.78
CA ASP A 164 -0.06 17.61 -5.73
C ASP A 164 -0.49 16.97 -4.40
N ALA A 165 0.42 16.30 -3.71
CA ALA A 165 0.14 15.75 -2.39
C ALA A 165 -0.07 16.87 -1.34
N ASN A 166 0.34 18.12 -1.66
CA ASN A 166 0.18 19.31 -0.84
C ASN A 166 0.67 19.10 0.61
N THR A 167 1.84 18.51 0.73
CA THR A 167 2.49 18.22 2.02
C THR A 167 4.00 18.28 1.86
N LYS A 168 4.71 18.30 2.96
CA LYS A 168 6.17 18.17 2.96
C LYS A 168 6.58 16.69 2.92
N VAL A 169 7.68 16.41 2.24
CA VAL A 169 8.29 15.10 2.11
C VAL A 169 9.75 15.16 2.55
N LEU A 170 10.35 14.02 2.89
CA LEU A 170 11.78 13.98 3.21
C LEU A 170 12.59 14.55 2.05
N ARG A 171 13.51 15.45 2.35
CA ARG A 171 14.51 15.93 1.40
C ARG A 171 15.36 14.78 0.86
N ASP A 172 15.68 13.84 1.74
CA ASP A 172 16.46 12.66 1.42
C ASP A 172 15.81 11.42 2.10
N PRO A 173 15.38 10.40 1.36
CA PRO A 173 14.75 9.20 1.94
C PRO A 173 15.71 8.39 2.83
N TYR A 174 17.02 8.62 2.71
CA TYR A 174 18.04 7.96 3.53
C TYR A 174 18.42 8.74 4.79
N SER A 175 17.85 9.91 5.05
CA SER A 175 18.16 10.67 6.27
C SER A 175 17.03 11.59 6.67
N LEU A 176 16.70 11.57 7.95
CA LEU A 176 15.83 12.56 8.58
C LEU A 176 16.56 13.91 8.76
N TYR A 177 17.90 13.90 8.77
CA TYR A 177 18.74 15.06 8.97
C TYR A 177 19.36 15.52 7.67
N ARG A 178 19.66 16.83 7.61
CA ARG A 178 20.37 17.39 6.46
C ARG A 178 21.76 16.79 6.35
N ILE A 179 22.04 16.13 5.25
CA ILE A 179 23.35 15.59 4.92
C ILE A 179 24.16 16.69 4.19
N GLU A 180 25.42 16.81 4.51
CA GLU A 180 26.33 17.71 3.78
C GLU A 180 26.53 17.23 2.35
N THR A 181 26.55 18.19 1.43
CA THR A 181 26.96 17.91 0.05
C THR A 181 28.48 17.81 -0.06
N ALA A 182 28.97 17.21 -1.14
CA ALA A 182 30.39 17.10 -1.41
C ALA A 182 31.08 18.48 -1.45
N ASP A 183 30.42 19.48 -2.02
CA ASP A 183 30.92 20.85 -2.06
C ASP A 183 30.94 21.50 -0.66
N GLU A 184 29.93 21.32 0.15
CA GLU A 184 29.91 21.82 1.54
C GLU A 184 30.97 21.15 2.40
N PHE A 185 31.08 19.83 2.30
CA PHE A 185 32.08 19.05 3.02
C PHE A 185 33.50 19.47 2.65
N SER A 186 33.77 19.59 1.34
CA SER A 186 35.07 20.04 0.82
C SER A 186 35.47 21.41 1.38
N ARG A 187 34.54 22.35 1.34
CA ARG A 187 34.80 23.73 1.87
C ARG A 187 34.99 23.77 3.37
N ARG A 188 34.26 22.96 4.11
CA ARG A 188 34.32 22.96 5.59
C ARG A 188 35.56 22.24 6.11
N ARG A 189 35.98 21.17 5.44
CA ARG A 189 37.09 20.30 5.87
C ARG A 189 38.40 20.52 5.13
N ASP A 190 38.42 21.40 4.12
CA ASP A 190 39.56 21.59 3.21
C ASP A 190 40.06 20.29 2.57
N VAL A 191 39.12 19.40 2.22
CA VAL A 191 39.36 18.09 1.61
C VAL A 191 39.06 18.16 0.12
N GLN A 192 39.96 17.61 -0.69
CA GLN A 192 39.77 17.58 -2.15
C GLN A 192 38.84 16.43 -2.55
N ILE A 193 37.72 16.77 -3.18
CA ILE A 193 36.78 15.80 -3.74
C ILE A 193 37.18 15.43 -5.19
N PRO A 194 37.07 14.15 -5.60
CA PRO A 194 37.31 13.78 -6.99
C PRO A 194 36.40 14.54 -7.96
N GLY A 195 36.96 15.01 -9.08
CA GLY A 195 36.18 15.79 -10.07
C GLY A 195 35.09 14.99 -10.79
N SER A 196 35.05 13.67 -10.61
CA SER A 196 33.98 12.79 -11.08
C SER A 196 32.75 12.74 -10.18
N VAL A 197 32.86 13.26 -8.96
CA VAL A 197 31.76 13.31 -7.98
C VAL A 197 30.96 14.59 -8.21
N ASP A 198 29.63 14.45 -8.24
CA ASP A 198 28.74 15.60 -8.31
C ASP A 198 28.89 16.45 -7.04
N PRO A 199 29.05 17.79 -7.14
CA PRO A 199 29.13 18.68 -5.98
C PRO A 199 27.94 18.57 -5.01
N GLU A 200 26.76 18.19 -5.50
CA GLU A 200 25.53 17.98 -4.72
C GLU A 200 25.39 16.57 -4.13
N ALA A 201 26.36 15.68 -4.37
CA ALA A 201 26.31 14.33 -3.81
C ALA A 201 26.43 14.35 -2.28
N ALA A 202 25.60 13.57 -1.61
CA ALA A 202 25.64 13.38 -0.17
C ALA A 202 26.92 12.68 0.26
N VAL A 203 27.57 13.13 1.33
CA VAL A 203 28.82 12.58 1.85
C VAL A 203 28.58 11.63 2.99
N TYR A 204 29.21 10.46 2.94
CA TYR A 204 29.22 9.46 4.00
C TYR A 204 30.63 9.28 4.54
N ILE A 205 30.76 9.24 5.86
CA ILE A 205 32.03 9.17 6.60
C ILE A 205 32.13 7.85 7.37
N THR A 206 33.34 7.50 7.81
CA THR A 206 33.57 6.34 8.65
C THR A 206 33.26 6.64 10.11
N GLY A 207 32.34 5.88 10.71
CA GLY A 207 31.94 6.05 12.11
C GLY A 207 31.02 7.23 12.37
N ASP A 208 30.72 7.46 13.64
CA ASP A 208 29.92 8.61 14.12
C ASP A 208 30.80 9.81 14.52
N ASP A 209 32.11 9.72 14.32
CA ASP A 209 33.06 10.76 14.69
C ASP A 209 33.04 11.88 13.66
N ARG A 210 32.49 13.00 14.06
CA ARG A 210 32.33 14.22 13.25
C ARG A 210 33.65 14.89 12.89
N ASP A 211 34.70 14.59 13.66
CA ASP A 211 36.04 15.06 13.40
C ASP A 211 36.80 14.18 12.42
N ASN A 212 36.16 13.07 11.99
CA ASN A 212 36.75 12.15 11.03
C ASN A 212 36.58 12.69 9.59
N ASP A 213 37.70 12.97 8.94
CA ASP A 213 37.77 13.41 7.54
C ASP A 213 37.74 12.25 6.53
N GLY A 214 37.59 11.04 7.04
CA GLY A 214 37.59 9.82 6.22
C GLY A 214 36.31 9.63 5.42
N ILE A 215 36.27 10.15 4.20
CA ILE A 215 35.18 9.88 3.28
C ILE A 215 35.12 8.39 2.97
N LYS A 216 33.94 7.78 3.21
CA LYS A 216 33.69 6.38 2.92
C LYS A 216 32.94 6.19 1.60
N ALA A 217 32.03 7.11 1.28
CA ALA A 217 31.23 7.06 0.06
C ALA A 217 30.59 8.41 -0.27
N PHE A 218 30.13 8.50 -1.50
CA PHE A 218 29.19 9.53 -1.93
C PHE A 218 27.90 8.89 -2.44
N ARG A 219 26.79 9.62 -2.37
CA ARG A 219 25.50 9.16 -2.89
C ARG A 219 24.79 10.26 -3.64
N MET A 220 24.26 9.94 -4.83
CA MET A 220 23.40 10.81 -5.62
C MET A 220 22.14 10.06 -5.98
N GLY A 221 21.02 10.43 -5.38
CA GLY A 221 19.79 9.65 -5.45
C GLY A 221 20.02 8.24 -4.88
N ASP A 222 19.81 7.21 -5.68
CA ASP A 222 20.06 5.81 -5.32
C ASP A 222 21.45 5.30 -5.74
N ASP A 223 22.22 6.12 -6.44
CA ASP A 223 23.54 5.74 -6.93
C ASP A 223 24.61 6.03 -5.88
N TRP A 224 25.45 5.02 -5.61
CA TRP A 224 26.54 5.08 -4.67
C TRP A 224 27.89 5.10 -5.36
N PHE A 225 28.81 5.85 -4.81
CA PHE A 225 30.16 6.03 -5.34
C PHE A 225 31.19 5.82 -4.23
N ALA A 226 32.25 5.13 -4.56
CA ALA A 226 33.43 4.95 -3.69
C ALA A 226 34.16 6.30 -3.46
N PRO A 227 35.10 6.38 -2.50
CA PRO A 227 35.86 7.60 -2.24
C PRO A 227 36.60 8.17 -3.44
N ASP A 228 36.96 7.34 -4.41
CA ASP A 228 37.61 7.75 -5.67
C ASP A 228 36.62 8.26 -6.74
N GLY A 229 35.32 8.27 -6.44
CA GLY A 229 34.24 8.70 -7.33
C GLY A 229 33.78 7.64 -8.33
N THR A 230 34.22 6.37 -8.18
CA THR A 230 33.71 5.27 -9.02
C THR A 230 32.39 4.74 -8.50
N LYS A 231 31.44 4.49 -9.41
CA LYS A 231 30.12 3.90 -9.05
C LYS A 231 30.33 2.50 -8.47
N THR A 232 29.68 2.22 -7.34
CA THR A 232 29.87 1.00 -6.56
C THR A 232 28.56 0.44 -6.01
N ASP A 233 28.61 -0.83 -5.57
CA ASP A 233 27.47 -1.45 -4.86
C ASP A 233 27.45 -0.97 -3.40
N PRO A 234 26.33 -0.46 -2.88
CA PRO A 234 26.22 -0.03 -1.48
C PRO A 234 26.61 -1.11 -0.47
N ARG A 235 26.42 -2.40 -0.78
CA ARG A 235 26.83 -3.51 0.09
C ARG A 235 28.34 -3.58 0.34
N LEU A 236 29.13 -3.06 -0.58
CA LEU A 236 30.57 -2.98 -0.42
C LEU A 236 31.01 -1.81 0.46
N ILE A 237 30.17 -0.76 0.55
CA ILE A 237 30.41 0.42 1.38
C ILE A 237 30.12 0.11 2.84
N PHE A 238 28.98 -0.51 3.10
CA PHE A 238 28.47 -0.80 4.45
C PHE A 238 29.03 -2.10 5.06
N GLY A 239 30.17 -2.57 4.66
CA GLY A 239 30.80 -3.81 5.14
C GLY A 239 30.88 -3.97 6.66
N THR A 240 32.06 -4.04 7.24
CA THR A 240 32.25 -4.23 8.70
C THR A 240 32.42 -2.93 9.48
N ASP A 241 32.72 -1.83 8.81
CA ASP A 241 32.95 -0.55 9.47
C ASP A 241 31.63 0.24 9.59
N PRO A 242 31.41 0.93 10.73
CA PRO A 242 30.28 1.85 10.85
C PRO A 242 30.41 2.96 9.81
N VAL A 243 29.33 3.25 9.10
CA VAL A 243 29.23 4.32 8.10
C VAL A 243 28.04 5.20 8.46
N SER A 244 28.26 6.49 8.53
CA SER A 244 27.20 7.47 8.77
C SER A 244 27.25 8.61 7.76
N PRO A 245 26.14 9.27 7.48
CA PRO A 245 26.17 10.48 6.68
C PRO A 245 26.89 11.60 7.45
N SER A 246 27.56 12.46 6.72
CA SER A 246 28.12 13.68 7.28
C SER A 246 27.00 14.69 7.54
N TYR A 247 26.47 14.70 8.75
CA TYR A 247 25.44 15.66 9.18
C TYR A 247 25.73 16.17 10.59
N SER A 248 25.14 17.30 10.94
CA SER A 248 25.28 17.87 12.28
C SER A 248 24.09 17.47 13.16
N PHE A 249 24.26 16.35 13.88
CA PHE A 249 23.22 15.85 14.79
C PHE A 249 23.05 16.69 16.06
N SER A 250 24.13 17.32 16.55
CA SER A 250 24.12 18.11 17.79
C SER A 250 23.49 19.49 17.65
N ASP A 251 23.25 19.94 16.40
CA ASP A 251 22.64 21.24 16.21
C ASP A 251 21.14 21.12 16.49
N ALA A 252 20.66 21.89 17.45
CA ALA A 252 19.26 21.91 17.84
C ALA A 252 18.32 22.16 16.64
N GLU A 253 18.78 22.92 15.65
CA GLU A 253 18.06 23.23 14.41
C GLU A 253 17.86 21.99 13.50
N ASN A 254 18.69 20.96 13.65
CA ASN A 254 18.59 19.71 12.88
C ASN A 254 17.89 18.58 13.64
N ASN A 255 17.74 18.68 14.97
CA ASN A 255 17.09 17.67 15.78
C ASN A 255 15.58 17.85 15.76
N ILE A 256 14.85 16.89 15.19
CA ILE A 256 13.39 16.93 15.06
C ILE A 256 12.66 17.00 16.42
N GLN A 257 13.28 16.53 17.51
CA GLN A 257 12.75 16.63 18.87
C GLN A 257 12.97 18.02 19.49
N SER A 258 13.90 18.81 18.94
CA SER A 258 14.24 20.14 19.47
C SER A 258 13.13 21.15 19.21
N ARG A 259 13.02 22.12 20.11
CA ARG A 259 12.17 23.32 19.91
C ARG A 259 12.71 24.27 18.85
N GLU A 260 14.00 24.17 18.53
CA GLU A 260 14.70 25.02 17.55
C GLU A 260 14.73 24.34 16.16
N PHE A 261 14.08 23.19 16.03
CA PHE A 261 14.08 22.42 14.78
C PHE A 261 13.57 23.25 13.59
N LYS A 262 14.34 23.23 12.51
CA LYS A 262 13.99 23.88 11.24
C LYS A 262 13.54 22.81 10.23
N THR A 263 12.28 22.84 9.91
CA THR A 263 11.66 21.85 9.00
C THR A 263 12.34 21.81 7.64
N ASP A 264 12.77 22.95 7.10
CA ASP A 264 13.44 23.04 5.80
C ASP A 264 14.82 22.34 5.74
N ASN A 265 15.41 21.99 6.88
CA ASN A 265 16.64 21.18 6.90
C ASN A 265 16.38 19.73 6.48
N SER A 266 15.24 19.18 6.89
CA SER A 266 14.88 17.77 6.70
C SER A 266 13.83 17.55 5.62
N PHE A 267 13.02 18.55 5.31
CA PHE A 267 11.86 18.44 4.43
C PHE A 267 11.90 19.42 3.27
N ILE A 268 11.23 19.03 2.20
CA ILE A 268 10.92 19.88 1.05
C ILE A 268 9.43 19.73 0.72
N ASP A 269 8.87 20.69 0.01
CA ASP A 269 7.52 20.55 -0.51
C ASP A 269 7.46 19.43 -1.55
N TYR A 270 6.35 18.70 -1.57
CA TYR A 270 6.09 17.73 -2.63
C TYR A 270 6.21 18.40 -4.00
N ASN A 271 6.89 17.74 -4.93
CA ASN A 271 7.01 18.24 -6.29
C ASN A 271 5.78 17.84 -7.12
N PRO A 272 4.86 18.77 -7.44
CA PRO A 272 3.65 18.44 -8.14
C PRO A 272 3.88 17.76 -9.49
N SER A 273 3.07 16.75 -9.78
CA SER A 273 3.12 16.01 -11.04
C SER A 273 2.15 16.62 -12.05
N PHE A 274 2.67 16.99 -13.21
CA PHE A 274 1.85 17.38 -14.36
C PHE A 274 2.10 16.42 -15.53
N LYS A 275 1.07 15.74 -16.00
CA LYS A 275 1.16 14.75 -17.08
C LYS A 275 0.22 15.13 -18.22
N LEU A 276 0.74 15.11 -19.45
CA LEU A 276 -0.05 15.20 -20.67
C LEU A 276 -0.20 13.80 -21.26
N THR A 277 -1.43 13.33 -21.42
CA THR A 277 -1.74 11.97 -21.85
C THR A 277 -2.50 11.99 -23.17
N PRO A 278 -1.82 11.65 -24.29
CA PRO A 278 -2.46 11.58 -25.59
C PRO A 278 -3.40 10.37 -25.68
N ARG A 279 -4.47 10.53 -26.47
CA ARG A 279 -5.44 9.49 -26.83
C ARG A 279 -5.75 9.56 -28.31
N ILE A 280 -5.54 8.44 -28.99
CA ILE A 280 -5.78 8.36 -30.43
C ILE A 280 -6.58 7.09 -30.69
N SER A 281 -7.70 7.20 -31.39
CA SER A 281 -8.42 6.04 -31.86
C SER A 281 -8.81 6.19 -33.32
N LEU A 282 -8.60 5.13 -34.09
CA LEU A 282 -8.91 5.00 -35.49
C LEU A 282 -9.95 3.90 -35.65
N SER A 283 -10.98 4.17 -36.46
CA SER A 283 -11.93 3.17 -36.93
C SER A 283 -12.06 3.33 -38.45
N PHE A 284 -11.84 2.24 -39.16
CA PHE A 284 -11.87 2.19 -40.60
C PHE A 284 -12.73 1.00 -41.07
N PRO A 285 -13.87 1.22 -41.68
CA PRO A 285 -14.63 0.18 -42.38
C PRO A 285 -13.89 -0.23 -43.65
N ILE A 286 -13.47 -1.48 -43.69
CA ILE A 286 -12.82 -2.08 -44.88
C ILE A 286 -13.88 -2.40 -45.94
N SER A 287 -15.08 -2.76 -45.52
CA SER A 287 -16.26 -3.04 -46.32
C SER A 287 -17.54 -2.81 -45.50
N GLU A 288 -18.72 -2.99 -46.11
CA GLU A 288 -20.02 -2.97 -45.39
C GLU A 288 -20.12 -4.02 -44.28
N GLU A 289 -19.27 -5.04 -44.32
CA GLU A 289 -19.31 -6.18 -43.40
C GLU A 289 -18.08 -6.29 -42.50
N ALA A 290 -17.01 -5.53 -42.78
CA ALA A 290 -15.73 -5.61 -42.10
C ALA A 290 -15.22 -4.25 -41.67
N GLY A 291 -14.72 -4.16 -40.43
CA GLY A 291 -14.11 -2.95 -39.89
C GLY A 291 -12.83 -3.25 -39.13
N PHE A 292 -11.86 -2.38 -39.29
CA PHE A 292 -10.64 -2.35 -38.50
C PHE A 292 -10.73 -1.23 -37.46
N PHE A 293 -10.17 -1.44 -36.29
CA PHE A 293 -10.00 -0.40 -35.28
C PHE A 293 -8.63 -0.50 -34.61
N ALA A 294 -8.14 0.64 -34.19
CA ALA A 294 -6.93 0.72 -33.38
C ALA A 294 -7.08 1.84 -32.37
N HIS A 295 -6.49 1.69 -31.20
CA HIS A 295 -6.34 2.79 -30.27
C HIS A 295 -5.00 2.78 -29.57
N TYR A 296 -4.60 3.96 -29.18
CA TYR A 296 -3.46 4.26 -28.32
C TYR A 296 -3.94 5.21 -27.25
N ASP A 297 -3.83 4.78 -26.00
CA ASP A 297 -4.20 5.58 -24.83
C ASP A 297 -3.05 5.62 -23.83
N GLN A 298 -2.78 6.81 -23.30
CA GLN A 298 -1.97 6.95 -22.11
C GLN A 298 -2.89 7.37 -20.96
N LEU A 299 -2.83 6.63 -19.85
CA LEU A 299 -3.66 6.79 -18.69
C LEU A 299 -2.78 7.09 -17.48
N VAL A 300 -3.27 7.92 -16.57
CA VAL A 300 -2.60 8.27 -15.32
C VAL A 300 -3.53 7.97 -14.16
N GLN A 301 -2.99 7.33 -13.13
CA GLN A 301 -3.70 7.05 -11.88
C GLN A 301 -2.93 7.66 -10.71
N ARG A 302 -3.57 8.58 -9.98
CA ARG A 302 -3.00 9.13 -8.76
C ARG A 302 -2.88 8.06 -7.67
N PRO A 303 -1.91 8.17 -6.74
CA PRO A 303 -1.87 7.32 -5.56
C PRO A 303 -3.16 7.47 -4.75
N THR A 304 -3.79 6.35 -4.40
CA THR A 304 -5.05 6.33 -3.62
C THR A 304 -4.86 5.79 -2.21
N SER A 305 -3.68 5.26 -1.90
CA SER A 305 -3.30 4.69 -0.60
C SER A 305 -1.80 4.82 -0.40
N ASN A 306 -1.35 4.51 0.82
CA ASN A 306 0.07 4.49 1.20
C ASN A 306 0.77 5.87 1.16
N THR A 307 0.00 6.95 1.13
CA THR A 307 0.51 8.33 1.07
C THR A 307 0.37 9.10 2.38
N GLU A 308 -0.36 8.56 3.34
CA GLU A 308 -0.65 9.22 4.60
C GLU A 308 0.54 9.10 5.55
N PHE A 309 1.38 10.14 5.56
CA PHE A 309 2.51 10.25 6.47
C PHE A 309 2.64 11.72 6.89
N THR A 310 2.51 11.97 8.19
CA THR A 310 2.34 13.31 8.75
C THR A 310 3.58 13.76 9.50
N ALA A 311 3.58 15.00 9.98
CA ALA A 311 4.63 15.51 10.84
C ALA A 311 4.80 14.67 12.13
N LEU A 312 3.71 14.13 12.66
CA LEU A 312 3.74 13.22 13.81
C LEU A 312 4.49 11.91 13.50
N ASP A 313 4.26 11.32 12.32
CA ASP A 313 4.96 10.10 11.90
C ASP A 313 6.46 10.35 11.77
N TYR A 314 6.86 11.50 11.21
CA TYR A 314 8.26 11.88 11.12
C TYR A 314 8.88 12.19 12.50
N PHE A 315 8.12 12.72 13.42
CA PHE A 315 8.61 13.01 14.79
C PHE A 315 9.07 11.75 15.52
N PHE A 316 8.45 10.60 15.20
CA PHE A 316 8.82 9.28 15.71
C PHE A 316 9.55 8.40 14.68
N PHE A 317 10.07 8.98 13.61
CA PHE A 317 10.66 8.23 12.50
C PHE A 317 11.88 7.39 12.93
N GLU A 318 12.66 7.85 13.88
CA GLU A 318 13.80 7.10 14.44
C GLU A 318 13.38 5.77 15.07
N ASP A 319 12.16 5.68 15.55
CA ASP A 319 11.59 4.48 16.15
C ASP A 319 10.82 3.60 15.16
N ILE A 320 10.86 3.90 13.85
CA ILE A 320 9.99 3.26 12.86
C ILE A 320 10.18 1.75 12.79
N ALA A 321 11.40 1.26 12.94
CA ALA A 321 11.69 -0.17 12.96
C ALA A 321 11.09 -0.87 14.19
N ARG A 322 11.03 -0.18 15.33
CA ARG A 322 10.43 -0.67 16.58
C ARG A 322 8.91 -0.54 16.56
N LEU A 323 8.40 0.50 15.91
CA LEU A 323 6.96 0.78 15.82
C LEU A 323 6.25 -0.13 14.81
N ASN A 324 6.98 -0.72 13.87
CA ASN A 324 6.50 -1.72 12.92
C ASN A 324 7.12 -3.12 13.16
N PRO A 325 6.96 -3.73 14.34
CA PRO A 325 7.61 -5.00 14.69
C PRO A 325 7.19 -6.17 13.79
N GLY A 326 6.07 -6.04 13.07
CA GLY A 326 5.59 -7.00 12.08
C GLY A 326 6.17 -6.83 10.68
N GLY A 327 7.07 -5.87 10.46
CA GLY A 327 7.66 -5.60 9.14
C GLY A 327 6.71 -4.89 8.17
N GLY A 328 5.75 -4.12 8.67
CA GLY A 328 4.88 -3.27 7.84
C GLY A 328 5.66 -2.14 7.15
N ALA A 329 5.24 -1.78 5.94
CA ALA A 329 5.81 -0.67 5.21
C ALA A 329 5.30 0.68 5.75
N ALA A 330 6.19 1.64 5.89
CA ALA A 330 5.82 3.03 6.16
C ALA A 330 5.20 3.65 4.90
N ASN A 331 4.15 4.42 5.08
CA ASN A 331 3.58 5.22 4.00
C ASN A 331 4.60 6.24 3.48
N ASN A 332 4.44 6.65 2.24
CA ASN A 332 5.31 7.62 1.59
C ASN A 332 4.49 8.69 0.89
N PRO A 333 4.46 9.91 1.41
CA PRO A 333 3.72 11.01 0.77
C PRO A 333 4.35 11.47 -0.55
N ASN A 334 5.59 11.04 -0.85
CA ASN A 334 6.30 11.38 -2.10
C ASN A 334 5.93 10.49 -3.29
N LEU A 335 4.89 9.66 -3.16
CA LEU A 335 4.44 8.80 -4.26
C LEU A 335 3.88 9.62 -5.42
N ARG A 336 4.27 9.22 -6.64
CA ARG A 336 3.86 9.85 -7.89
C ARG A 336 2.73 9.07 -8.56
N PRO A 337 1.95 9.71 -9.45
CA PRO A 337 0.96 9.02 -10.25
C PRO A 337 1.57 7.92 -11.13
N GLU A 338 0.94 6.75 -11.11
CA GLU A 338 1.23 5.61 -11.97
C GLU A 338 0.79 5.89 -13.41
N THR A 339 1.46 5.31 -14.40
CA THR A 339 1.15 5.51 -15.81
C THR A 339 0.89 4.16 -16.50
N THR A 340 -0.19 4.08 -17.27
CA THR A 340 -0.48 2.95 -18.16
C THR A 340 -0.51 3.41 -19.60
N ILE A 341 0.22 2.73 -20.47
CA ILE A 341 0.16 2.90 -21.93
C ILE A 341 -0.58 1.71 -22.50
N ASP A 342 -1.64 1.94 -23.25
CA ASP A 342 -2.52 0.92 -23.82
C ASP A 342 -2.53 1.00 -25.34
N TYR A 343 -2.19 -0.09 -25.99
CA TYR A 343 -2.27 -0.27 -27.43
C TYR A 343 -3.26 -1.40 -27.73
N GLU A 344 -4.24 -1.16 -28.55
CA GLU A 344 -5.11 -2.21 -29.06
C GLU A 344 -5.33 -2.04 -30.56
N VAL A 345 -5.28 -3.15 -31.27
CA VAL A 345 -5.68 -3.25 -32.67
C VAL A 345 -6.68 -4.37 -32.79
N GLY A 346 -7.68 -4.18 -33.63
CA GLY A 346 -8.69 -5.20 -33.81
C GLY A 346 -9.41 -5.13 -35.13
N PHE A 347 -10.08 -6.23 -35.40
CA PHE A 347 -10.85 -6.45 -36.63
C PHE A 347 -12.22 -7.01 -36.25
N GLN A 348 -13.24 -6.49 -36.84
CA GLN A 348 -14.61 -6.95 -36.67
C GLN A 348 -15.19 -7.33 -38.02
N GLN A 349 -15.77 -8.51 -38.13
CA GLN A 349 -16.36 -9.04 -39.33
C GLN A 349 -17.79 -9.51 -39.06
N LYS A 350 -18.73 -9.01 -39.83
CA LYS A 350 -20.06 -9.59 -39.97
C LYS A 350 -19.94 -10.88 -40.80
N LEU A 351 -20.31 -12.01 -40.25
CA LEU A 351 -20.28 -13.30 -40.94
C LEU A 351 -21.59 -13.60 -41.63
N THR A 352 -22.71 -13.24 -40.99
CA THR A 352 -24.06 -13.33 -41.52
C THR A 352 -24.86 -12.11 -41.07
N ASN A 353 -26.12 -11.99 -41.51
CA ASN A 353 -26.98 -10.91 -41.01
C ASN A 353 -27.25 -10.95 -39.52
N SER A 354 -26.98 -12.09 -38.86
CA SER A 354 -27.21 -12.31 -37.42
C SER A 354 -25.94 -12.63 -36.65
N SER A 355 -24.79 -12.78 -37.28
CA SER A 355 -23.56 -13.16 -36.55
C SER A 355 -22.38 -12.31 -36.95
N ALA A 356 -21.51 -12.05 -35.95
CA ALA A 356 -20.26 -11.32 -36.11
C ALA A 356 -19.14 -11.95 -35.27
N ILE A 357 -17.92 -11.77 -35.73
CA ILE A 357 -16.69 -12.06 -35.00
C ILE A 357 -15.91 -10.78 -34.78
N LYS A 358 -15.32 -10.62 -33.60
CA LYS A 358 -14.38 -9.57 -33.28
C LYS A 358 -13.08 -10.22 -32.80
N LEU A 359 -11.98 -9.81 -33.40
CA LEU A 359 -10.64 -10.23 -33.02
C LEU A 359 -9.86 -8.99 -32.60
N SER A 360 -9.19 -9.02 -31.46
CA SER A 360 -8.32 -7.92 -31.04
C SER A 360 -7.05 -8.43 -30.38
N MET A 361 -5.98 -7.66 -30.54
CA MET A 361 -4.72 -7.82 -29.85
C MET A 361 -4.45 -6.56 -29.06
N TYR A 362 -3.98 -6.71 -27.82
CA TYR A 362 -3.63 -5.58 -26.98
C TYR A 362 -2.27 -5.77 -26.30
N TYR A 363 -1.63 -4.65 -26.04
CA TYR A 363 -0.40 -4.55 -25.27
C TYR A 363 -0.55 -3.37 -24.32
N LYS A 364 -0.40 -3.65 -23.02
CA LYS A 364 -0.41 -2.63 -21.96
C LYS A 364 0.93 -2.63 -21.25
N GLU A 365 1.41 -1.44 -20.99
CA GLU A 365 2.63 -1.20 -20.25
C GLU A 365 2.31 -0.33 -19.04
N ASN A 366 2.56 -0.86 -17.85
CA ASN A 366 2.37 -0.15 -16.59
C ASN A 366 3.73 0.30 -16.07
N ARG A 367 3.87 1.59 -15.81
CA ARG A 367 5.11 2.22 -15.34
C ARG A 367 4.85 2.96 -14.05
N ASP A 368 5.91 3.15 -13.27
CA ASP A 368 5.88 3.85 -11.99
C ASP A 368 4.88 3.22 -11.01
N LEU A 369 4.63 1.89 -11.10
CA LEU A 369 3.76 1.19 -10.17
C LEU A 369 4.33 1.24 -8.75
N ILE A 370 3.45 1.41 -7.79
CA ILE A 370 3.81 1.50 -6.38
C ILE A 370 4.14 0.10 -5.84
N GLN A 371 5.31 -0.02 -5.21
CA GLN A 371 5.79 -1.25 -4.57
C GLN A 371 6.49 -0.91 -3.26
N THR A 372 6.52 -1.86 -2.33
CA THR A 372 7.36 -1.74 -1.15
C THR A 372 8.83 -1.78 -1.53
N ARG A 373 9.57 -0.85 -0.96
CA ARG A 373 11.02 -0.69 -1.12
C ARG A 373 11.70 -0.79 0.23
N TYR A 374 12.76 -1.58 0.29
CA TYR A 374 13.57 -1.74 1.48
C TYR A 374 14.78 -0.80 1.41
N LEU A 375 14.81 0.22 2.26
CA LEU A 375 15.94 1.13 2.40
C LEU A 375 16.90 0.56 3.46
N LEU A 376 18.09 0.21 3.01
CA LEU A 376 19.13 -0.41 3.82
C LEU A 376 20.08 0.65 4.36
N ASN A 377 20.59 0.40 5.58
CA ASN A 377 21.64 1.19 6.20
C ASN A 377 21.31 2.69 6.31
N VAL A 378 20.03 2.97 6.57
CA VAL A 378 19.59 4.33 6.86
C VAL A 378 20.09 4.68 8.27
N PRO A 379 20.88 5.74 8.41
CA PRO A 379 21.46 6.12 9.69
C PRO A 379 20.42 6.30 10.78
N ILE A 380 20.75 5.85 12.00
CA ILE A 380 19.90 5.89 13.21
C ILE A 380 18.70 4.93 13.11
N VAL A 381 17.97 4.94 11.99
CA VAL A 381 16.80 4.10 11.74
C VAL A 381 17.20 2.65 11.39
N ASN A 382 18.44 2.40 10.93
CA ASN A 382 18.99 1.18 10.35
C ASN A 382 18.36 0.83 9.01
N ASN A 383 17.29 0.03 9.05
CA ASN A 383 16.62 -0.40 7.83
C ASN A 383 15.12 -0.16 7.99
N TYR A 384 14.47 0.36 6.98
CA TYR A 384 13.03 0.46 6.98
C TYR A 384 12.43 0.14 5.62
N LEU A 385 11.19 -0.30 5.65
CA LEU A 385 10.40 -0.60 4.48
C LEU A 385 9.42 0.56 4.24
N THR A 386 9.38 1.05 3.02
CA THR A 386 8.46 2.11 2.58
C THR A 386 7.88 1.78 1.21
N PHE A 387 6.97 2.58 0.73
CA PHE A 387 6.45 2.49 -0.64
C PHE A 387 7.21 3.43 -1.56
N ASP A 388 7.42 3.01 -2.81
CA ASP A 388 8.04 3.85 -3.86
C ASP A 388 7.52 3.44 -5.25
N ASN A 389 7.68 4.32 -6.25
CA ASN A 389 7.28 4.08 -7.63
C ASN A 389 8.39 3.35 -8.39
N ILE A 390 8.56 2.07 -8.13
CA ILE A 390 9.68 1.27 -8.65
C ILE A 390 9.26 0.10 -9.53
N ASP A 391 7.97 -0.25 -9.56
CA ASP A 391 7.48 -1.40 -10.28
C ASP A 391 7.13 -1.09 -11.73
N PHE A 392 7.20 -2.14 -12.50
CA PHE A 392 6.89 -2.17 -13.92
C PHE A 392 6.12 -3.45 -14.25
N GLY A 393 5.18 -3.35 -15.17
CA GLY A 393 4.44 -4.52 -15.65
C GLY A 393 4.01 -4.38 -17.10
N THR A 394 3.86 -5.52 -17.76
CA THR A 394 3.30 -5.61 -19.11
C THR A 394 2.16 -6.61 -19.15
N VAL A 395 1.15 -6.30 -19.92
CA VAL A 395 0.04 -7.23 -20.23
C VAL A 395 -0.14 -7.27 -21.73
N LYS A 396 0.05 -8.43 -22.34
CA LYS A 396 -0.16 -8.65 -23.77
C LYS A 396 -1.18 -9.75 -23.97
N GLY A 397 -2.07 -9.57 -24.92
CA GLY A 397 -3.13 -10.54 -25.11
C GLY A 397 -3.83 -10.48 -26.46
N PHE A 398 -4.61 -11.51 -26.68
CA PHE A 398 -5.47 -11.69 -27.83
C PHE A 398 -6.87 -12.03 -27.35
N THR A 399 -7.89 -11.40 -27.92
CA THR A 399 -9.30 -11.71 -27.65
C THR A 399 -10.02 -12.03 -28.94
N ALA A 400 -10.76 -13.14 -28.95
CA ALA A 400 -11.70 -13.50 -29.99
C ALA A 400 -13.10 -13.55 -29.39
N SER A 401 -14.05 -12.80 -29.96
CA SER A 401 -15.45 -12.83 -29.54
C SER A 401 -16.33 -13.17 -30.73
N TYR A 402 -17.33 -14.00 -30.50
CA TYR A 402 -18.35 -14.36 -31.46
C TYR A 402 -19.74 -14.09 -30.89
N ASP A 403 -20.54 -13.37 -31.62
CA ASP A 403 -21.91 -13.04 -31.27
C ASP A 403 -22.87 -13.52 -32.36
N LEU A 404 -23.88 -14.29 -31.95
CA LEU A 404 -25.00 -14.70 -32.77
C LEU A 404 -26.29 -14.13 -32.16
N ARG A 405 -26.90 -13.19 -32.85
CA ARG A 405 -28.25 -12.72 -32.53
C ARG A 405 -29.24 -13.85 -32.74
N ARG A 406 -30.34 -13.83 -32.02
CA ARG A 406 -31.34 -14.90 -32.10
C ARG A 406 -31.70 -15.24 -33.53
N THR A 407 -31.30 -16.44 -33.93
CA THR A 407 -31.59 -17.06 -35.23
C THR A 407 -32.33 -18.34 -34.99
N GLY A 408 -33.62 -18.37 -35.40
CA GLY A 408 -34.55 -19.41 -34.93
C GLY A 408 -34.68 -19.33 -33.40
N ASN A 409 -34.30 -20.39 -32.73
CA ASN A 409 -34.40 -20.50 -31.28
C ASN A 409 -33.08 -20.17 -30.53
N LEU A 410 -31.97 -20.06 -31.24
CA LEU A 410 -30.62 -19.97 -30.66
C LEU A 410 -30.09 -18.54 -30.66
N GLU A 411 -29.54 -18.13 -29.55
CA GLU A 411 -28.71 -16.95 -29.35
C GLU A 411 -27.42 -17.38 -28.64
N LEU A 412 -26.27 -16.89 -29.09
CA LEU A 412 -24.97 -17.29 -28.56
C LEU A 412 -24.06 -16.07 -28.48
N SER A 413 -23.39 -15.92 -27.37
CA SER A 413 -22.26 -15.02 -27.21
C SER A 413 -21.11 -15.78 -26.57
N ALA A 414 -19.94 -15.75 -27.16
CA ALA A 414 -18.76 -16.43 -26.67
C ALA A 414 -17.53 -15.56 -26.83
N SER A 415 -16.64 -15.60 -25.85
CA SER A 415 -15.34 -14.95 -25.94
C SER A 415 -14.23 -15.85 -25.41
N TYR A 416 -13.09 -15.74 -26.06
CA TYR A 416 -11.84 -16.35 -25.65
C TYR A 416 -10.78 -15.27 -25.51
N THR A 417 -10.08 -15.25 -24.37
CA THR A 417 -8.93 -14.38 -24.15
C THR A 417 -7.70 -15.21 -23.83
N LEU A 418 -6.63 -14.96 -24.56
CA LEU A 418 -5.27 -15.40 -24.24
C LEU A 418 -4.51 -14.19 -23.72
N GLN A 419 -3.93 -14.28 -22.51
CA GLN A 419 -3.24 -13.16 -21.87
C GLN A 419 -1.92 -13.62 -21.25
N TYR A 420 -0.94 -12.74 -21.27
CA TYR A 420 0.31 -12.86 -20.55
C TYR A 420 0.51 -11.56 -19.76
N ALA A 421 0.47 -11.65 -18.44
CA ALA A 421 0.72 -10.56 -17.53
C ALA A 421 2.02 -10.82 -16.76
N GLU A 422 3.03 -9.98 -16.99
CA GLU A 422 4.38 -10.12 -16.44
C GLU A 422 4.82 -8.79 -15.85
N GLY A 423 5.56 -8.81 -14.74
CA GLY A 423 6.03 -7.59 -14.08
C GLY A 423 7.00 -7.88 -12.95
N THR A 424 7.45 -6.84 -12.28
CA THR A 424 8.38 -6.93 -11.15
C THR A 424 7.66 -7.14 -9.82
N GLY A 425 6.35 -6.85 -9.77
CA GLY A 425 5.48 -7.10 -8.62
C GLY A 425 4.01 -7.19 -8.98
N SER A 426 3.25 -7.96 -8.24
CA SER A 426 1.81 -8.18 -8.49
C SER A 426 0.91 -7.19 -7.75
N SER A 427 1.41 -6.52 -6.74
CA SER A 427 0.72 -5.51 -5.93
C SER A 427 1.75 -4.69 -5.15
N ALA A 428 1.34 -3.57 -4.60
CA ALA A 428 2.21 -2.71 -3.80
C ALA A 428 2.92 -3.43 -2.63
N ASN A 429 2.37 -4.55 -2.15
CA ASN A 429 2.92 -5.33 -1.05
C ASN A 429 3.69 -6.59 -1.48
N SER A 430 3.90 -6.81 -2.76
CA SER A 430 4.58 -8.03 -3.26
C SER A 430 6.02 -8.14 -2.77
N GLY A 431 6.70 -7.03 -2.53
CA GLY A 431 8.07 -6.96 -2.05
C GLY A 431 8.27 -7.30 -0.57
N LEU A 432 7.19 -7.38 0.23
CA LEU A 432 7.27 -7.66 1.68
C LEU A 432 7.97 -8.98 2.02
N SER A 433 7.99 -9.94 1.11
CA SER A 433 8.62 -11.24 1.30
C SER A 433 10.12 -11.25 0.99
N SER A 434 10.67 -10.19 0.41
CA SER A 434 12.07 -10.09 0.00
C SER A 434 12.90 -9.22 0.96
N ARG A 435 13.47 -9.84 1.99
CA ARG A 435 14.35 -9.14 2.94
C ARG A 435 15.74 -8.80 2.38
N ASN A 436 16.09 -9.32 1.22
CA ASN A 436 17.46 -9.23 0.67
C ASN A 436 17.60 -8.23 -0.49
N GLY A 437 16.71 -7.23 -0.54
CA GLY A 437 16.71 -6.24 -1.60
C GLY A 437 15.73 -6.55 -2.73
N GLU A 438 15.60 -5.61 -3.65
CA GLU A 438 14.64 -5.68 -4.75
C GLU A 438 15.06 -6.72 -5.79
N VAL A 439 14.21 -7.70 -6.00
CA VAL A 439 14.36 -8.64 -7.12
C VAL A 439 13.66 -8.02 -8.32
N ARG A 440 14.41 -7.32 -9.18
CA ARG A 440 13.87 -6.71 -10.42
C ARG A 440 13.89 -7.70 -11.58
N VAL A 441 13.22 -8.83 -11.40
CA VAL A 441 13.06 -9.84 -12.46
C VAL A 441 11.61 -9.85 -12.89
N LEU A 442 11.37 -9.92 -14.20
CA LEU A 442 10.02 -10.09 -14.74
C LEU A 442 9.51 -11.49 -14.41
N VAL A 443 8.42 -11.56 -13.69
CA VAL A 443 7.75 -12.79 -13.31
C VAL A 443 6.26 -12.72 -13.71
N PRO A 444 5.60 -13.87 -13.90
CA PRO A 444 4.15 -13.85 -14.09
C PRO A 444 3.45 -13.20 -12.90
N LEU A 445 2.54 -12.26 -13.17
CA LEU A 445 1.78 -11.58 -12.12
C LEU A 445 0.72 -12.51 -11.53
N SER A 446 0.41 -12.37 -10.25
CA SER A 446 -0.50 -13.27 -9.52
C SER A 446 -1.92 -13.37 -10.12
N PHE A 447 -2.29 -12.41 -10.96
CA PHE A 447 -3.57 -12.36 -11.68
C PHE A 447 -3.46 -12.79 -13.15
N ASP A 448 -2.33 -13.39 -13.59
CA ASP A 448 -2.12 -13.90 -14.95
C ASP A 448 -2.99 -15.14 -15.22
N GLU A 449 -4.26 -14.92 -15.56
CA GLU A 449 -5.16 -15.96 -16.07
C GLU A 449 -4.90 -16.12 -17.56
N ARG A 450 -4.04 -17.09 -17.93
CA ARG A 450 -3.53 -17.23 -19.31
C ARG A 450 -4.60 -17.48 -20.34
N HIS A 451 -5.60 -18.30 -20.01
CA HIS A 451 -6.72 -18.63 -20.88
C HIS A 451 -8.03 -18.37 -20.14
N ARG A 452 -8.92 -17.65 -20.79
CA ARG A 452 -10.27 -17.39 -20.29
C ARG A 452 -11.28 -17.59 -21.40
N ILE A 453 -12.23 -18.49 -21.18
CA ILE A 453 -13.35 -18.77 -22.07
C ILE A 453 -14.63 -18.42 -21.31
N VAL A 454 -15.47 -17.61 -21.91
CA VAL A 454 -16.80 -17.28 -21.38
C VAL A 454 -17.80 -17.44 -22.51
N GLY A 455 -18.89 -18.14 -22.23
CA GLY A 455 -19.97 -18.35 -23.20
C GLY A 455 -21.33 -18.18 -22.56
N ASN A 456 -22.26 -17.65 -23.32
CA ASN A 456 -23.67 -17.57 -22.99
C ASN A 456 -24.48 -18.13 -24.15
N VAL A 457 -25.25 -19.16 -23.89
CA VAL A 457 -26.12 -19.83 -24.87
C VAL A 457 -27.56 -19.72 -24.39
N ASP A 458 -28.41 -19.08 -25.16
CA ASP A 458 -29.86 -19.04 -24.88
C ASP A 458 -30.64 -19.74 -26.01
N TYR A 459 -31.33 -20.80 -25.65
CA TYR A 459 -32.23 -21.51 -26.56
C TYR A 459 -33.65 -21.30 -26.11
N ARG A 460 -34.45 -20.62 -26.94
CA ARG A 460 -35.80 -20.17 -26.55
C ARG A 460 -36.84 -20.47 -27.62
N TYR A 461 -37.91 -21.10 -27.23
CA TYR A 461 -39.10 -21.24 -28.07
C TYR A 461 -39.94 -19.98 -28.02
N ALA A 462 -40.34 -19.48 -29.19
CA ALA A 462 -41.32 -18.40 -29.31
C ALA A 462 -42.73 -18.85 -28.97
N SER A 463 -43.72 -18.02 -29.11
CA SER A 463 -45.14 -18.36 -29.03
C SER A 463 -45.91 -17.98 -30.29
N GLY A 464 -47.09 -18.53 -30.47
CA GLY A 464 -47.97 -18.29 -31.63
C GLY A 464 -47.35 -18.75 -32.94
N ASP A 465 -47.51 -17.98 -34.03
CA ASP A 465 -47.09 -18.36 -35.39
C ASP A 465 -45.58 -18.64 -35.53
N LYS A 466 -44.78 -18.17 -34.60
CA LYS A 466 -43.33 -18.39 -34.57
C LYS A 466 -42.91 -19.60 -33.72
N TYR A 467 -43.86 -20.29 -33.12
CA TYR A 467 -43.58 -21.48 -32.34
C TYR A 467 -43.21 -22.66 -33.26
N ASN A 468 -42.05 -23.24 -32.98
CA ASN A 468 -41.52 -24.38 -33.74
C ASN A 468 -41.12 -25.56 -32.82
N GLY A 469 -41.70 -25.60 -31.63
CA GLY A 469 -41.43 -26.64 -30.63
C GLY A 469 -42.44 -27.78 -30.67
N PRO A 470 -42.34 -28.75 -29.73
CA PRO A 470 -43.24 -29.89 -29.64
C PRO A 470 -44.66 -29.48 -29.27
N THR A 471 -45.65 -29.97 -30.00
CA THR A 471 -47.08 -29.80 -29.73
C THR A 471 -47.70 -31.12 -29.28
N VAL A 472 -48.57 -31.07 -28.27
CA VAL A 472 -49.33 -32.21 -27.79
C VAL A 472 -50.79 -31.79 -27.73
N GLN A 473 -51.63 -32.51 -28.43
CA GLN A 473 -53.06 -32.25 -28.53
C GLN A 473 -53.39 -30.79 -28.93
N GLY A 474 -52.54 -30.19 -29.82
CA GLY A 474 -52.70 -28.82 -30.26
C GLY A 474 -52.23 -27.74 -29.25
N LEU A 475 -51.60 -28.12 -28.15
CA LEU A 475 -51.03 -27.20 -27.18
C LEU A 475 -49.53 -27.08 -27.37
N ASP A 476 -49.04 -25.86 -27.43
CA ASP A 476 -47.62 -25.52 -27.54
C ASP A 476 -46.93 -25.65 -26.18
N LEU A 477 -46.39 -26.83 -25.88
CA LEU A 477 -45.90 -27.17 -24.54
C LEU A 477 -44.76 -26.27 -24.06
N LEU A 478 -43.87 -25.89 -24.96
CA LEU A 478 -42.69 -25.08 -24.63
C LEU A 478 -42.80 -23.62 -25.10
N ALA A 479 -44.02 -23.15 -25.39
CA ALA A 479 -44.20 -21.76 -25.79
C ALA A 479 -43.64 -20.80 -24.72
N ASN A 480 -42.84 -19.79 -25.14
CA ASN A 480 -42.17 -18.84 -24.29
C ASN A 480 -41.22 -19.46 -23.24
N THR A 481 -40.77 -20.67 -23.45
CA THR A 481 -39.79 -21.35 -22.58
C THR A 481 -38.38 -21.16 -23.13
N GLY A 482 -37.44 -20.79 -22.27
CA GLY A 482 -36.03 -20.62 -22.60
C GLY A 482 -35.12 -21.41 -21.66
N LEU A 483 -34.05 -21.97 -22.23
CA LEU A 483 -32.92 -22.51 -21.50
C LEU A 483 -31.70 -21.63 -21.79
N ASN A 484 -31.18 -21.02 -20.74
CA ASN A 484 -29.94 -20.25 -20.79
C ASN A 484 -28.82 -21.01 -20.08
N LEU A 485 -27.68 -21.13 -20.73
CA LEU A 485 -26.46 -21.71 -20.18
C LEU A 485 -25.35 -20.64 -20.14
N GLN A 486 -24.77 -20.46 -18.98
CA GLN A 486 -23.60 -19.63 -18.79
C GLN A 486 -22.40 -20.55 -18.52
N ILE A 487 -21.37 -20.44 -19.37
CA ILE A 487 -20.19 -21.30 -19.36
C ILE A 487 -18.98 -20.44 -19.05
N ALA A 488 -18.17 -20.84 -18.09
CA ALA A 488 -16.90 -20.22 -17.79
C ALA A 488 -15.82 -21.27 -17.62
N ALA A 489 -14.70 -21.11 -18.32
CA ALA A 489 -13.51 -21.93 -18.16
C ALA A 489 -12.29 -21.00 -18.10
N VAL A 490 -11.55 -21.05 -17.01
CA VAL A 490 -10.43 -20.14 -16.73
C VAL A 490 -9.22 -20.95 -16.31
N SER A 491 -8.07 -20.70 -16.93
CA SER A 491 -6.81 -21.32 -16.51
C SER A 491 -6.43 -20.88 -15.11
N GLY A 492 -5.78 -21.75 -14.35
CA GLY A 492 -5.32 -21.45 -13.01
C GLY A 492 -4.35 -20.26 -12.96
N ARG A 493 -4.49 -19.47 -11.91
CA ARG A 493 -3.57 -18.39 -11.58
C ARG A 493 -2.21 -18.94 -11.21
N PRO A 494 -1.13 -18.16 -11.37
CA PRO A 494 0.19 -18.58 -10.96
C PRO A 494 0.38 -18.52 -9.44
N TYR A 495 1.27 -19.36 -8.93
CA TYR A 495 1.74 -19.33 -7.55
C TYR A 495 3.22 -19.74 -7.46
N THR A 496 3.89 -19.34 -6.38
CA THR A 496 5.27 -19.73 -6.10
C THR A 496 5.29 -21.04 -5.29
N ARG A 497 6.00 -22.06 -5.78
CA ARG A 497 6.16 -23.31 -5.03
C ARG A 497 7.06 -23.12 -3.81
N ALA A 498 6.74 -23.84 -2.74
CA ALA A 498 7.60 -23.89 -1.56
C ALA A 498 8.54 -25.11 -1.65
N SER A 499 9.77 -24.96 -1.13
CA SER A 499 10.77 -26.04 -1.10
C SER A 499 10.55 -27.02 0.03
N ASN A 500 9.92 -26.57 1.12
CA ASN A 500 9.67 -27.35 2.33
C ASN A 500 8.36 -26.88 3.00
N ILE A 501 7.85 -27.69 3.88
CA ILE A 501 6.72 -27.31 4.72
C ILE A 501 7.12 -26.18 5.69
N SER A 502 6.19 -25.29 6.02
CA SER A 502 6.38 -24.33 7.10
C SER A 502 6.19 -25.04 8.44
N THR A 503 7.14 -24.86 9.35
CA THR A 503 7.06 -25.37 10.73
C THR A 503 7.08 -24.21 11.72
N PRO A 504 6.75 -24.44 13.01
CA PRO A 504 6.88 -23.38 14.03
C PRO A 504 8.29 -22.78 14.13
N PHE A 505 9.32 -23.51 13.64
CA PHE A 505 10.73 -23.14 13.76
C PHE A 505 11.40 -22.72 12.45
N SER A 506 10.71 -22.90 11.32
CA SER A 506 11.25 -22.53 10.00
C SER A 506 10.19 -22.08 9.04
N SER A 507 10.45 -20.99 8.30
CA SER A 507 9.62 -20.57 7.18
C SER A 507 9.87 -21.46 5.96
N ALA A 508 8.83 -21.66 5.14
CA ALA A 508 8.99 -22.34 3.87
C ALA A 508 9.89 -21.54 2.92
N GLY A 509 10.94 -22.18 2.40
CA GLY A 509 11.73 -21.63 1.31
C GLY A 509 10.98 -21.68 -0.03
N PHE A 510 11.59 -21.15 -1.09
CA PHE A 510 11.06 -21.21 -2.45
C PHE A 510 11.76 -22.29 -3.28
N THR A 511 11.03 -22.86 -4.22
CA THR A 511 11.55 -23.78 -5.24
C THR A 511 11.10 -23.33 -6.62
N GLY A 512 12.03 -23.19 -7.57
CA GLY A 512 11.76 -22.66 -8.91
C GLY A 512 11.53 -21.16 -8.93
N ASP A 513 10.85 -20.70 -9.98
CA ASP A 513 10.60 -19.28 -10.21
C ASP A 513 9.43 -18.73 -9.36
N ILE A 514 9.48 -17.45 -9.04
CA ILE A 514 8.34 -16.74 -8.43
C ILE A 514 7.16 -16.82 -9.41
N ASN A 515 6.00 -17.28 -8.90
CA ASN A 515 4.80 -17.51 -9.71
C ASN A 515 5.02 -18.48 -10.88
N GLY A 516 5.98 -19.42 -10.77
CA GLY A 516 6.33 -20.37 -11.82
C GLY A 516 5.37 -21.56 -11.97
N ALA A 517 4.57 -21.87 -10.96
CA ALA A 517 3.55 -22.92 -10.97
C ALA A 517 2.15 -22.33 -11.17
N ARG A 518 1.18 -23.15 -11.57
CA ARG A 518 -0.22 -22.71 -11.77
C ARG A 518 -1.19 -23.63 -11.07
N TYR A 519 -2.26 -23.04 -10.56
CA TYR A 519 -3.43 -23.77 -10.08
C TYR A 519 -4.10 -24.53 -11.24
N PRO A 520 -4.90 -25.56 -10.95
CA PRO A 520 -5.76 -26.21 -11.94
C PRO A 520 -6.76 -25.24 -12.58
N TRP A 521 -7.31 -25.63 -13.73
CA TRP A 521 -8.38 -24.89 -14.38
C TRP A 521 -9.63 -24.84 -13.51
N ASN A 522 -10.32 -23.71 -13.56
CA ASN A 522 -11.65 -23.55 -13.01
C ASN A 522 -12.67 -23.64 -14.15
N PHE A 523 -13.68 -24.48 -13.95
CA PHE A 523 -14.75 -24.67 -14.91
C PHE A 523 -16.11 -24.59 -14.22
N ASN A 524 -17.03 -23.82 -14.79
CA ASN A 524 -18.38 -23.68 -14.26
C ASN A 524 -19.42 -23.60 -15.39
N ILE A 525 -20.55 -24.27 -15.20
CA ILE A 525 -21.75 -24.11 -16.01
C ILE A 525 -22.92 -23.82 -15.10
N ASP A 526 -23.57 -22.69 -15.31
CA ASP A 526 -24.84 -22.32 -14.70
C ASP A 526 -25.95 -22.47 -15.73
N ALA A 527 -27.09 -22.98 -15.29
CA ALA A 527 -28.27 -23.15 -16.15
C ALA A 527 -29.46 -22.38 -15.58
N ARG A 528 -30.23 -21.79 -16.46
CA ARG A 528 -31.52 -21.18 -16.13
C ARG A 528 -32.56 -21.61 -17.12
N LEU A 529 -33.57 -22.32 -16.63
CA LEU A 529 -34.80 -22.66 -17.36
C LEU A 529 -35.87 -21.63 -16.94
N ASP A 530 -36.45 -20.92 -17.89
CA ASP A 530 -37.50 -19.97 -17.61
C ASP A 530 -38.69 -20.07 -18.58
N ARG A 531 -39.85 -19.67 -18.12
CA ARG A 531 -41.06 -19.59 -18.93
C ARG A 531 -41.83 -18.32 -18.61
N ASN A 532 -42.22 -17.60 -19.66
CA ASN A 532 -43.05 -16.41 -19.57
C ASN A 532 -44.52 -16.77 -19.82
N PHE A 533 -45.39 -16.39 -18.88
CA PHE A 533 -46.82 -16.48 -18.99
C PHE A 533 -47.41 -15.07 -19.16
N PHE A 534 -48.22 -14.88 -20.19
CA PHE A 534 -48.97 -13.66 -20.36
C PHE A 534 -50.41 -13.88 -19.91
N LEU A 535 -50.73 -13.36 -18.74
CA LEU A 535 -52.04 -13.51 -18.11
C LEU A 535 -52.92 -12.31 -18.48
N LYS A 536 -53.90 -12.49 -19.36
CA LYS A 536 -54.88 -11.48 -19.68
C LYS A 536 -56.00 -11.46 -18.62
N THR A 537 -56.39 -10.31 -18.18
CA THR A 537 -57.47 -10.12 -17.19
C THR A 537 -58.87 -10.37 -17.80
N SER A 538 -59.01 -10.23 -19.15
CA SER A 538 -60.19 -10.61 -19.92
C SER A 538 -59.78 -10.96 -21.36
N LYS A 539 -60.64 -11.65 -22.12
CA LYS A 539 -60.36 -12.04 -23.52
C LYS A 539 -60.13 -10.82 -24.43
N GLU A 540 -60.69 -9.65 -24.07
CA GLU A 540 -60.62 -8.41 -24.83
C GLU A 540 -59.56 -7.44 -24.31
N ALA A 541 -58.88 -7.78 -23.19
CA ALA A 541 -57.87 -6.92 -22.60
C ALA A 541 -56.63 -6.79 -23.49
N THR A 542 -56.29 -5.56 -23.85
CA THR A 542 -55.02 -5.23 -24.53
C THR A 542 -53.85 -5.16 -23.56
N ARG A 543 -54.09 -5.14 -22.25
CA ARG A 543 -53.08 -5.16 -21.17
C ARG A 543 -53.22 -6.45 -20.38
N GLY A 544 -52.13 -7.03 -19.96
CA GLY A 544 -52.07 -8.22 -19.12
C GLY A 544 -50.83 -8.23 -18.22
N LEU A 545 -50.78 -9.19 -17.31
CA LEU A 545 -49.67 -9.41 -16.40
C LEU A 545 -48.67 -10.35 -17.07
N ASN A 546 -47.40 -9.98 -17.11
CA ASN A 546 -46.32 -10.90 -17.46
C ASN A 546 -45.82 -11.56 -16.19
N LEU A 547 -45.93 -12.89 -16.10
CA LEU A 547 -45.39 -13.71 -15.05
C LEU A 547 -44.22 -14.52 -15.63
N ASN A 548 -43.00 -14.28 -15.14
CA ASN A 548 -41.84 -15.11 -15.46
C ASN A 548 -41.59 -16.08 -14.32
N VAL A 549 -41.65 -17.39 -14.62
CA VAL A 549 -41.29 -18.45 -13.67
C VAL A 549 -39.97 -19.04 -14.14
N TYR A 550 -39.00 -19.14 -13.24
CA TYR A 550 -37.69 -19.70 -13.58
C TYR A 550 -37.14 -20.62 -12.51
N LEU A 551 -36.31 -21.59 -12.98
CA LEU A 551 -35.46 -22.44 -12.19
C LEU A 551 -34.01 -22.10 -12.56
N ARG A 552 -33.19 -21.73 -11.58
CA ARG A 552 -31.75 -21.51 -11.76
C ARG A 552 -30.97 -22.61 -11.02
N VAL A 553 -30.02 -23.20 -11.70
CA VAL A 553 -29.09 -24.19 -11.16
C VAL A 553 -27.69 -23.61 -11.34
N SER A 554 -27.02 -23.35 -10.26
CA SER A 554 -25.59 -22.94 -10.27
C SER A 554 -24.74 -24.17 -10.19
N ASN A 555 -23.60 -24.17 -10.92
CA ASN A 555 -22.68 -25.28 -10.99
C ASN A 555 -23.38 -26.59 -11.41
N LEU A 556 -24.02 -26.56 -12.59
CA LEU A 556 -24.84 -27.66 -13.13
C LEU A 556 -24.14 -29.01 -13.15
N LEU A 557 -22.82 -29.04 -13.33
CA LEU A 557 -22.02 -30.26 -13.44
C LEU A 557 -21.40 -30.70 -12.10
N ASP A 558 -21.73 -30.05 -11.00
CA ASP A 558 -21.13 -30.31 -9.67
C ASP A 558 -19.59 -30.31 -9.72
N THR A 559 -19.01 -29.40 -10.50
CA THR A 559 -17.56 -29.30 -10.67
C THR A 559 -16.91 -28.81 -9.38
N ARG A 560 -15.98 -29.56 -8.83
CA ARG A 560 -15.21 -29.18 -7.64
C ARG A 560 -13.98 -28.40 -8.08
N ASN A 561 -14.14 -27.08 -8.19
CA ASN A 561 -13.06 -26.18 -8.56
C ASN A 561 -12.06 -26.02 -7.40
N ILE A 562 -10.77 -26.16 -7.73
CA ILE A 562 -9.67 -26.02 -6.77
C ILE A 562 -9.30 -24.54 -6.69
N ILE A 563 -9.56 -23.92 -5.53
CA ILE A 563 -9.26 -22.49 -5.28
C ILE A 563 -7.87 -22.27 -4.66
N GLY A 564 -7.25 -23.31 -4.13
CA GLY A 564 -5.93 -23.27 -3.52
C GLY A 564 -5.29 -24.64 -3.47
N VAL A 565 -3.96 -24.68 -3.40
CA VAL A 565 -3.17 -25.89 -3.21
C VAL A 565 -2.11 -25.65 -2.13
N TYR A 566 -1.65 -26.71 -1.49
CA TYR A 566 -0.47 -26.65 -0.65
C TYR A 566 0.77 -26.41 -1.54
N ARG A 567 1.50 -25.33 -1.25
CA ARG A 567 2.57 -24.83 -2.14
C ARG A 567 3.75 -25.81 -2.29
N VAL A 568 3.94 -26.71 -1.34
CA VAL A 568 4.99 -27.74 -1.36
C VAL A 568 4.64 -28.85 -2.35
N THR A 569 3.45 -29.42 -2.21
CA THR A 569 3.00 -30.58 -3.00
C THR A 569 2.34 -30.19 -4.32
N GLY A 570 1.70 -29.02 -4.36
CA GLY A 570 0.79 -28.64 -5.46
C GLY A 570 -0.55 -29.37 -5.41
N SER A 571 -0.84 -30.11 -4.35
CA SER A 571 -2.10 -30.83 -4.12
C SER A 571 -3.08 -29.98 -3.30
N PRO A 572 -4.40 -30.06 -3.54
CA PRO A 572 -5.39 -29.45 -2.67
C PRO A 572 -5.64 -30.24 -1.38
N GLU A 573 -5.20 -31.50 -1.29
CA GLU A 573 -5.53 -32.44 -0.22
C GLU A 573 -4.32 -32.90 0.61
N ASP A 574 -3.10 -32.74 0.07
CA ASP A 574 -1.85 -33.20 0.70
C ASP A 574 -0.94 -31.99 1.00
N ASP A 575 -0.72 -31.69 2.28
CA ASP A 575 0.15 -30.63 2.75
C ASP A 575 1.64 -31.00 2.74
N GLY A 576 1.97 -32.27 2.47
CA GLY A 576 3.33 -32.79 2.48
C GLY A 576 3.90 -33.02 3.89
N TYR A 577 3.11 -32.81 4.96
CA TYR A 577 3.59 -32.95 6.33
C TYR A 577 4.09 -34.37 6.63
N LEU A 578 3.27 -35.39 6.34
CA LEU A 578 3.60 -36.79 6.63
C LEU A 578 4.78 -37.31 5.79
N SER A 579 5.05 -36.74 4.63
CA SER A 579 6.20 -37.10 3.79
C SER A 579 7.47 -36.33 4.10
N SER A 580 7.37 -35.29 4.95
CA SER A 580 8.52 -34.48 5.37
C SER A 580 9.30 -35.16 6.48
N GLN A 581 10.61 -34.82 6.60
CA GLN A 581 11.45 -35.30 7.71
C GLN A 581 10.86 -34.93 9.06
N PHE A 582 10.35 -33.70 9.19
CA PHE A 582 9.73 -33.21 10.42
C PHE A 582 8.49 -34.03 10.83
N GLY A 583 7.65 -34.40 9.85
CA GLY A 583 6.47 -35.24 10.10
C GLY A 583 6.86 -36.68 10.45
N GLN A 584 7.90 -37.22 9.80
CA GLN A 584 8.40 -38.56 10.11
C GLN A 584 9.03 -38.64 11.50
N ASP A 585 9.80 -37.62 11.90
CA ASP A 585 10.38 -37.54 13.24
C ASP A 585 9.27 -37.43 14.31
N ALA A 586 8.24 -36.60 14.08
CA ALA A 586 7.10 -36.51 14.98
C ALA A 586 6.29 -37.82 15.11
N LEU A 587 6.16 -38.59 14.02
CA LEU A 587 5.53 -39.91 14.08
C LEU A 587 6.39 -40.91 14.85
N ALA A 588 7.71 -40.86 14.71
CA ALA A 588 8.63 -41.73 15.45
C ALA A 588 8.58 -41.44 16.97
N ASP A 589 8.47 -40.17 17.36
CA ASP A 589 8.35 -39.77 18.77
C ASP A 589 7.04 -40.22 19.41
N VAL A 590 5.96 -40.33 18.65
CA VAL A 590 4.66 -40.82 19.15
C VAL A 590 4.63 -42.35 19.23
N ALA A 591 5.46 -43.04 18.46
CA ALA A 591 5.51 -44.52 18.41
C ALA A 591 6.42 -45.11 19.51
N ASN A 592 7.23 -44.33 20.19
CA ASN A 592 8.06 -44.70 21.35
C ASN A 592 7.40 -44.25 22.64
#